data_79b2db83858f3af084d06943f106da9a
#
_entry.id   79b2db83858f3af084d06943f106da9a
#
_cell.length_a   1.000
_cell.length_b   1.000
_cell.length_c   1.000
_cell.angle_alpha   90.00
_cell.angle_beta   90.00
_cell.angle_gamma   90.00
#
_symmetry.space_group_name_H-M   'P 1'
#
loop_
_entity.id
_entity.type
_entity.pdbx_description
1 polymer ?
#
loop_
_entity_poly.entity_id
_entity_poly.type
_entity_poly.pdbx_seq_one_letter_code
_entity_poly.pdbx_strand_id
1 'polypeptide(L)'
;MFPHISGGQSGQKEPRLLPFRLGLRKIKSFLAILIGFCIWQTLRLFLPGLEMHPIFVYIYGVLELRETSDKTRDFGGMRIRATFTAILIGLPLMLLHDRLSPILEGSWTCTALEITILSVGALIVLGVAECVRCRAYCGLAAAIYIILLITHFESSSYLYSIMRAFQTMIGVFSAWLINVKILPHPPKPGTLSWRLEEWLGKHSKDSSNGKV
;
A
#
# COMPACT_ATOMS: atom_id res chain seq x y z
N MET A 1 -56.66 -31.52 -4.20
CA MET A 1 -56.45 -30.69 -5.38
C MET A 1 -55.13 -29.93 -5.14
N PHE A 2 -54.01 -30.52 -5.52
CA PHE A 2 -52.67 -29.92 -5.30
C PHE A 2 -52.19 -29.25 -6.59
N PRO A 3 -51.65 -28.02 -6.54
CA PRO A 3 -51.15 -27.39 -7.74
C PRO A 3 -49.79 -27.99 -8.13
N HIS A 4 -49.66 -28.28 -9.41
CA HIS A 4 -48.48 -28.75 -10.11
C HIS A 4 -47.39 -27.67 -10.11
N ILE A 5 -46.29 -27.88 -9.37
CA ILE A 5 -45.10 -27.01 -9.41
C ILE A 5 -44.29 -27.44 -10.65
N SER A 6 -44.41 -26.67 -11.73
CA SER A 6 -43.52 -26.80 -12.88
C SER A 6 -42.13 -26.36 -12.51
N GLY A 7 -41.19 -27.31 -12.46
CA GLY A 7 -39.76 -27.04 -12.25
C GLY A 7 -39.17 -26.23 -13.40
N GLY A 8 -38.98 -24.93 -13.16
CA GLY A 8 -38.17 -24.11 -14.03
C GLY A 8 -36.68 -24.54 -13.87
N GLN A 9 -36.14 -25.18 -14.91
CA GLN A 9 -34.74 -25.40 -15.06
C GLN A 9 -34.02 -24.02 -15.12
N SER A 10 -33.50 -23.59 -14.01
CA SER A 10 -32.55 -22.49 -13.98
C SER A 10 -31.29 -22.95 -14.72
N GLY A 11 -31.17 -22.57 -15.98
CA GLY A 11 -29.96 -22.76 -16.77
C GLY A 11 -28.77 -22.19 -16.01
N GLN A 12 -28.01 -23.05 -15.38
CA GLN A 12 -26.72 -22.72 -14.80
C GLN A 12 -25.85 -22.21 -15.95
N LYS A 13 -25.74 -20.87 -16.06
CA LYS A 13 -24.75 -20.25 -16.94
C LYS A 13 -23.38 -20.67 -16.41
N GLU A 14 -22.74 -21.59 -17.11
CA GLU A 14 -21.33 -21.90 -16.85
C GLU A 14 -20.52 -20.60 -16.71
N PRO A 15 -19.67 -20.48 -15.71
CA PRO A 15 -18.82 -19.31 -15.55
C PRO A 15 -17.91 -19.22 -16.79
N ARG A 16 -18.27 -18.33 -17.71
CA ARG A 16 -17.40 -18.01 -18.86
C ARG A 16 -16.11 -17.48 -18.30
N LEU A 17 -15.06 -18.29 -18.36
CA LEU A 17 -13.69 -17.84 -18.11
C LEU A 17 -13.44 -16.64 -19.02
N LEU A 18 -13.52 -15.43 -18.44
CA LEU A 18 -13.27 -14.20 -19.18
C LEU A 18 -11.81 -14.27 -19.68
N PRO A 19 -11.57 -14.10 -20.98
CA PRO A 19 -10.21 -14.11 -21.51
C PRO A 19 -9.38 -13.06 -20.76
N PHE A 20 -8.15 -13.43 -20.36
CA PHE A 20 -7.24 -12.55 -19.65
C PHE A 20 -6.96 -11.30 -20.48
N ARG A 21 -7.62 -10.17 -20.15
CA ARG A 21 -7.40 -8.90 -20.83
C ARG A 21 -6.34 -8.11 -20.07
N LEU A 22 -5.24 -7.80 -20.76
CA LEU A 22 -4.22 -6.88 -20.26
C LEU A 22 -4.80 -5.45 -20.31
N GLY A 23 -5.35 -4.99 -19.17
CA GLY A 23 -5.77 -3.61 -19.02
C GLY A 23 -4.61 -2.69 -18.61
N LEU A 24 -4.70 -1.41 -18.94
CA LEU A 24 -3.69 -0.40 -18.63
C LEU A 24 -3.28 -0.39 -17.14
N ARG A 25 -4.22 -0.66 -16.24
CA ARG A 25 -3.95 -0.75 -14.79
C ARG A 25 -2.95 -1.85 -14.44
N LYS A 26 -3.05 -3.03 -15.08
CA LYS A 26 -2.13 -4.16 -14.85
C LYS A 26 -0.72 -3.80 -15.28
N ILE A 27 -0.60 -3.12 -16.43
CA ILE A 27 0.70 -2.63 -16.95
C ILE A 27 1.30 -1.60 -16.00
N LYS A 28 0.51 -0.65 -15.51
CA LYS A 28 0.95 0.35 -14.53
C LYS A 28 1.46 -0.30 -13.25
N SER A 29 0.73 -1.30 -12.74
CA SER A 29 1.14 -2.04 -11.52
C SER A 29 2.47 -2.78 -11.72
N PHE A 30 2.63 -3.44 -12.86
CA PHE A 30 3.89 -4.10 -13.20
C PHE A 30 5.06 -3.10 -13.26
N LEU A 31 4.86 -1.98 -13.94
CA LEU A 31 5.88 -0.92 -14.04
C LEU A 31 6.21 -0.30 -12.68
N ALA A 32 5.20 -0.14 -11.79
CA ALA A 32 5.43 0.39 -10.45
C ALA A 32 6.34 -0.51 -9.61
N ILE A 33 6.10 -1.81 -9.68
CA ILE A 33 6.96 -2.80 -9.02
C ILE A 33 8.37 -2.75 -9.60
N LEU A 34 8.49 -2.73 -10.93
CA LEU A 34 9.80 -2.72 -11.61
C LEU A 34 10.61 -1.47 -11.27
N ILE A 35 9.99 -0.28 -11.36
CA ILE A 35 10.66 0.97 -11.04
C ILE A 35 11.03 1.02 -9.55
N GLY A 36 10.11 0.62 -8.68
CA GLY A 36 10.38 0.54 -7.24
C GLY A 36 11.55 -0.40 -6.93
N PHE A 37 11.61 -1.56 -7.61
CA PHE A 37 12.73 -2.49 -7.49
C PHE A 37 14.05 -1.86 -7.96
N CYS A 38 14.07 -1.22 -9.13
CA CYS A 38 15.28 -0.57 -9.65
C CYS A 38 15.78 0.54 -8.70
N ILE A 39 14.88 1.38 -8.19
CA ILE A 39 15.23 2.43 -7.22
C ILE A 39 15.84 1.81 -5.96
N TRP A 40 15.21 0.76 -5.41
CA TRP A 40 15.70 0.10 -4.21
C TRP A 40 17.06 -0.56 -4.41
N GLN A 41 17.26 -1.26 -5.52
CA GLN A 41 18.56 -1.89 -5.83
C GLN A 41 19.67 -0.83 -6.00
N THR A 42 19.34 0.28 -6.65
CA THR A 42 20.28 1.40 -6.77
C THR A 42 20.66 1.96 -5.39
N LEU A 43 19.69 2.13 -4.49
CA LEU A 43 19.95 2.58 -3.12
C LEU A 43 20.84 1.59 -2.34
N ARG A 44 20.64 0.29 -2.51
CA ARG A 44 21.48 -0.73 -1.89
C ARG A 44 22.96 -0.65 -2.31
N LEU A 45 23.24 -0.20 -3.53
CA LEU A 45 24.63 -0.01 -3.99
C LEU A 45 25.32 1.14 -3.25
N PHE A 46 24.57 2.18 -2.86
CA PHE A 46 25.13 3.35 -2.16
C PHE A 46 25.07 3.23 -0.64
N LEU A 47 24.19 2.40 -0.10
CA LEU A 47 23.99 2.20 1.33
C LEU A 47 24.21 0.73 1.70
N PRO A 48 25.45 0.28 1.87
CA PRO A 48 25.75 -1.07 2.34
C PRO A 48 25.18 -1.23 3.77
N GLY A 49 24.29 -2.18 3.96
CA GLY A 49 23.52 -2.37 5.21
C GLY A 49 22.01 -2.32 5.03
N LEU A 50 21.54 -1.94 3.84
CA LEU A 50 20.12 -2.06 3.45
C LEU A 50 19.77 -3.52 3.09
N GLU A 51 19.93 -4.44 4.02
CA GLU A 51 19.65 -5.88 3.77
C GLU A 51 18.16 -6.22 3.76
N MET A 52 17.31 -5.30 4.22
CA MET A 52 15.87 -5.52 4.30
C MET A 52 15.22 -5.67 2.92
N HIS A 53 14.35 -6.68 2.80
CA HIS A 53 13.53 -6.84 1.60
C HIS A 53 12.56 -5.66 1.40
N PRO A 54 12.45 -5.09 0.20
CA PRO A 54 11.64 -3.90 -0.07
C PRO A 54 10.16 -4.24 -0.27
N ILE A 55 9.58 -5.05 0.59
CA ILE A 55 8.19 -5.53 0.47
C ILE A 55 7.22 -4.36 0.39
N PHE A 56 7.45 -3.31 1.16
CA PHE A 56 6.55 -2.15 1.19
C PHE A 56 6.68 -1.25 -0.03
N VAL A 57 7.83 -1.22 -0.68
CA VAL A 57 8.00 -0.56 -1.98
C VAL A 57 7.04 -1.16 -2.99
N TYR A 58 6.95 -2.48 -3.06
CA TYR A 58 6.09 -3.18 -4.01
C TYR A 58 4.61 -3.02 -3.67
N ILE A 59 4.25 -3.26 -2.41
CA ILE A 59 2.87 -3.14 -1.95
C ILE A 59 2.35 -1.73 -2.21
N TYR A 60 3.08 -0.71 -1.81
CA TYR A 60 2.64 0.69 -1.95
C TYR A 60 2.74 1.18 -3.39
N GLY A 61 3.69 0.70 -4.17
CA GLY A 61 3.74 0.95 -5.60
C GLY A 61 2.45 0.53 -6.33
N VAL A 62 1.85 -0.59 -5.93
CA VAL A 62 0.59 -1.09 -6.50
C VAL A 62 -0.64 -0.44 -5.88
N LEU A 63 -0.68 -0.33 -4.54
CA LEU A 63 -1.86 0.19 -3.83
C LEU A 63 -2.13 1.66 -4.09
N GLU A 64 -1.10 2.46 -4.42
CA GLU A 64 -1.26 3.89 -4.69
C GLU A 64 -1.61 4.21 -6.14
N LEU A 65 -1.64 3.23 -7.02
CA LEU A 65 -2.14 3.41 -8.38
C LEU A 65 -3.66 3.58 -8.37
N ARG A 66 -4.10 4.82 -8.41
CA ARG A 66 -5.52 5.18 -8.49
C ARG A 66 -5.98 5.36 -9.93
N GLU A 67 -7.30 5.48 -10.10
CA GLU A 67 -7.93 5.66 -11.41
C GLU A 67 -7.44 6.93 -12.13
N THR A 68 -7.22 8.02 -11.38
CA THR A 68 -6.78 9.30 -11.93
C THR A 68 -5.45 9.73 -11.32
N SER A 69 -4.71 10.57 -12.06
CA SER A 69 -3.43 11.14 -11.62
C SER A 69 -3.57 12.00 -10.37
N ASP A 70 -4.66 12.80 -10.28
CA ASP A 70 -4.92 13.67 -9.15
C ASP A 70 -5.21 12.85 -7.87
N LYS A 71 -6.06 11.81 -7.99
CA LYS A 71 -6.31 10.89 -6.87
C LYS A 71 -5.01 10.22 -6.40
N THR A 72 -4.14 9.80 -7.31
CA THR A 72 -2.85 9.19 -6.93
C THR A 72 -1.97 10.16 -6.15
N ARG A 73 -1.95 11.44 -6.55
CA ARG A 73 -1.19 12.47 -5.85
C ARG A 73 -1.74 12.74 -4.45
N ASP A 74 -3.05 12.92 -4.33
CA ASP A 74 -3.71 13.25 -3.06
C ASP A 74 -3.61 12.10 -2.06
N PHE A 75 -3.94 10.89 -2.49
CA PHE A 75 -3.88 9.70 -1.65
C PHE A 75 -2.45 9.33 -1.27
N GLY A 76 -1.49 9.43 -2.21
CA GLY A 76 -0.08 9.22 -1.91
C GLY A 76 0.45 10.21 -0.87
N GLY A 77 0.07 11.49 -0.97
CA GLY A 77 0.41 12.52 0.00
C GLY A 77 -0.17 12.23 1.41
N MET A 78 -1.44 11.80 1.48
CA MET A 78 -2.05 11.39 2.74
C MET A 78 -1.36 10.17 3.36
N ARG A 79 -0.96 9.19 2.55
CA ARG A 79 -0.24 8.00 3.02
C ARG A 79 1.12 8.34 3.60
N ILE A 80 1.88 9.20 2.94
CA ILE A 80 3.17 9.66 3.45
C ILE A 80 2.99 10.33 4.81
N ARG A 81 2.04 11.27 4.95
CA ARG A 81 1.75 11.93 6.22
C ARG A 81 1.34 10.92 7.30
N ALA A 82 0.46 9.96 6.99
CA ALA A 82 0.05 8.91 7.92
C ALA A 82 1.24 8.08 8.42
N THR A 83 2.17 7.69 7.52
CA THR A 83 3.39 6.96 7.88
C THR A 83 4.29 7.79 8.78
N PHE A 84 4.52 9.08 8.44
CA PHE A 84 5.33 9.96 9.27
C PHE A 84 4.70 10.21 10.64
N THR A 85 3.37 10.37 10.73
CA THR A 85 2.65 10.51 12.00
C THR A 85 2.88 9.29 12.88
N ALA A 86 2.74 8.08 12.32
CA ALA A 86 2.98 6.84 13.04
C ALA A 86 4.40 6.73 13.60
N ILE A 87 5.41 7.11 12.81
CA ILE A 87 6.81 7.07 13.21
C ILE A 87 7.12 8.15 14.24
N LEU A 88 6.63 9.38 14.03
CA LEU A 88 6.87 10.50 14.93
C LEU A 88 6.34 10.25 16.34
N ILE A 89 5.22 9.55 16.46
CA ILE A 89 4.64 9.16 17.75
C ILE A 89 5.27 7.85 18.25
N GLY A 90 5.55 6.90 17.35
CA GLY A 90 6.11 5.61 17.71
C GLY A 90 7.51 5.70 18.29
N LEU A 91 8.42 6.49 17.71
CA LEU A 91 9.80 6.61 18.18
C LEU A 91 9.92 7.08 19.64
N PRO A 92 9.25 8.15 20.09
CA PRO A 92 9.28 8.53 21.51
C PRO A 92 8.71 7.46 22.44
N LEU A 93 7.68 6.72 22.01
CA LEU A 93 7.08 5.65 22.80
C LEU A 93 7.96 4.41 22.88
N MET A 94 8.74 4.10 21.83
CA MET A 94 9.78 3.09 21.87
C MET A 94 10.87 3.46 22.88
N LEU A 95 11.33 4.72 22.86
CA LEU A 95 12.29 5.23 23.83
C LEU A 95 11.77 5.16 25.27
N LEU A 96 10.49 5.49 25.47
CA LEU A 96 9.83 5.39 26.75
C LEU A 96 9.79 3.93 27.24
N HIS A 97 9.42 2.99 26.36
CA HIS A 97 9.43 1.56 26.67
C HIS A 97 10.81 1.09 27.12
N ASP A 98 11.87 1.44 26.37
CA ASP A 98 13.25 1.03 26.67
C ASP A 98 13.76 1.60 28.00
N ARG A 99 13.22 2.75 28.43
CA ARG A 99 13.56 3.35 29.71
C ARG A 99 12.79 2.73 30.88
N LEU A 100 11.55 2.32 30.67
CA LEU A 100 10.67 1.78 31.72
C LEU A 100 10.80 0.28 31.89
N SER A 101 11.03 -0.45 30.81
CA SER A 101 11.11 -1.91 30.82
C SER A 101 12.13 -2.46 31.83
N PRO A 102 13.37 -1.93 31.96
CA PRO A 102 14.33 -2.43 32.94
C PRO A 102 13.98 -2.10 34.40
N ILE A 103 13.09 -1.12 34.62
CA ILE A 103 12.65 -0.71 35.98
C ILE A 103 11.51 -1.59 36.49
N LEU A 104 10.72 -2.14 35.55
CA LEU A 104 9.58 -2.98 35.86
C LEU A 104 10.04 -4.45 36.00
N GLU A 105 10.40 -4.82 37.21
CA GLU A 105 10.71 -6.20 37.54
C GLU A 105 9.44 -7.06 37.52
N GLY A 106 9.29 -7.91 36.52
CA GLY A 106 8.20 -8.88 36.42
C GLY A 106 7.57 -8.96 35.03
N SER A 107 7.35 -10.21 34.58
CA SER A 107 6.79 -10.46 33.23
C SER A 107 5.42 -9.81 33.02
N TRP A 108 4.54 -9.81 34.03
CA TRP A 108 3.20 -9.23 33.92
C TRP A 108 3.19 -7.70 33.84
N THR A 109 4.06 -7.03 34.59
CA THR A 109 4.19 -5.58 34.59
C THR A 109 4.74 -5.06 33.26
N CYS A 110 5.70 -5.77 32.68
CA CYS A 110 6.24 -5.48 31.37
C CYS A 110 5.19 -5.64 30.26
N THR A 111 4.45 -6.74 30.27
CA THR A 111 3.35 -6.98 29.31
C THR A 111 2.24 -5.93 29.44
N ALA A 112 1.89 -5.53 30.67
CA ALA A 112 0.91 -4.49 30.91
C ALA A 112 1.37 -3.11 30.36
N LEU A 113 2.67 -2.80 30.50
CA LEU A 113 3.28 -1.61 29.91
C LEU A 113 3.18 -1.63 28.37
N GLU A 114 3.56 -2.74 27.73
CA GLU A 114 3.50 -2.91 26.28
C GLU A 114 2.07 -2.71 25.75
N ILE A 115 1.09 -3.37 26.35
CA ILE A 115 -0.34 -3.24 25.97
C ILE A 115 -0.81 -1.79 26.15
N THR A 116 -0.39 -1.14 27.25
CA THR A 116 -0.77 0.26 27.52
C THR A 116 -0.17 1.19 26.47
N ILE A 117 1.11 1.06 26.16
CA ILE A 117 1.78 1.86 25.14
C ILE A 117 1.12 1.63 23.77
N LEU A 118 0.84 0.37 23.39
CA LEU A 118 0.16 0.05 22.15
C LEU A 118 -1.21 0.70 22.06
N SER A 119 -2.02 0.59 23.11
CA SER A 119 -3.42 1.06 23.09
C SER A 119 -3.53 2.57 23.13
N VAL A 120 -2.85 3.21 24.10
CA VAL A 120 -2.87 4.66 24.26
C VAL A 120 -2.19 5.35 23.09
N GLY A 121 -1.05 4.84 22.65
CA GLY A 121 -0.35 5.39 21.51
C GLY A 121 -1.15 5.26 20.19
N ALA A 122 -1.86 4.16 19.98
CA ALA A 122 -2.75 4.02 18.82
C ALA A 122 -3.86 5.08 18.83
N LEU A 123 -4.47 5.37 19.99
CA LEU A 123 -5.46 6.45 20.10
C LEU A 123 -4.86 7.83 19.78
N ILE A 124 -3.64 8.10 20.26
CA ILE A 124 -2.93 9.34 19.95
C ILE A 124 -2.66 9.44 18.43
N VAL A 125 -2.16 8.35 17.80
CA VAL A 125 -1.90 8.31 16.36
C VAL A 125 -3.16 8.57 15.56
N LEU A 126 -4.30 7.96 15.93
CA LEU A 126 -5.58 8.20 15.27
C LEU A 126 -5.99 9.66 15.36
N GLY A 127 -5.94 10.25 16.55
CA GLY A 127 -6.30 11.66 16.77
C GLY A 127 -5.39 12.63 16.00
N VAL A 128 -4.07 12.42 16.05
CA VAL A 128 -3.12 13.28 15.32
C VAL A 128 -3.26 13.10 13.81
N ALA A 129 -3.50 11.89 13.31
CA ALA A 129 -3.71 11.64 11.89
C ALA A 129 -4.96 12.38 11.34
N GLU A 130 -6.02 12.52 12.14
CA GLU A 130 -7.17 13.36 11.79
C GLU A 130 -6.80 14.83 11.70
N CYS A 131 -6.05 15.36 12.67
CA CYS A 131 -5.57 16.74 12.69
C CYS A 131 -4.69 17.09 11.48
N VAL A 132 -3.87 16.15 11.01
CA VAL A 132 -2.96 16.31 9.86
C VAL A 132 -3.68 16.09 8.50
N ARG A 133 -5.00 16.05 8.50
CA ARG A 133 -5.84 15.83 7.30
C ARG A 133 -5.57 14.49 6.60
N CYS A 134 -5.29 13.44 7.37
CA CYS A 134 -5.09 12.07 6.87
C CYS A 134 -6.27 11.16 7.18
N ARG A 135 -7.49 11.70 7.32
CA ARG A 135 -8.68 10.97 7.80
C ARG A 135 -8.91 9.65 7.05
N ALA A 136 -8.70 9.62 5.74
CA ALA A 136 -8.84 8.40 4.93
C ALA A 136 -7.80 7.31 5.28
N TYR A 137 -6.72 7.65 5.96
CA TYR A 137 -5.61 6.77 6.30
C TYR A 137 -5.31 6.69 7.81
N CYS A 138 -6.22 7.14 8.68
CA CYS A 138 -6.05 7.04 10.13
C CYS A 138 -5.82 5.59 10.57
N GLY A 139 -6.64 4.65 10.08
CA GLY A 139 -6.47 3.24 10.40
C GLY A 139 -5.13 2.67 9.91
N LEU A 140 -4.63 3.14 8.75
CA LEU A 140 -3.30 2.75 8.27
C LEU A 140 -2.19 3.31 9.16
N ALA A 141 -2.31 4.57 9.62
CA ALA A 141 -1.34 5.15 10.54
C ALA A 141 -1.26 4.35 11.85
N ALA A 142 -2.40 3.99 12.41
CA ALA A 142 -2.47 3.15 13.60
C ALA A 142 -1.88 1.74 13.35
N ALA A 143 -2.19 1.12 12.20
CA ALA A 143 -1.62 -0.18 11.84
C ALA A 143 -0.09 -0.12 11.69
N ILE A 144 0.45 0.91 11.05
CA ILE A 144 1.90 1.11 10.93
C ILE A 144 2.51 1.29 12.31
N TYR A 145 1.92 2.12 13.17
CA TYR A 145 2.36 2.34 14.55
C TYR A 145 2.44 1.02 15.34
N ILE A 146 1.38 0.20 15.29
CA ILE A 146 1.33 -1.10 15.99
C ILE A 146 2.43 -2.03 15.47
N ILE A 147 2.61 -2.14 14.15
CA ILE A 147 3.65 -2.98 13.56
C ILE A 147 5.04 -2.50 14.00
N LEU A 148 5.29 -1.19 14.05
CA LEU A 148 6.56 -0.63 14.47
C LEU A 148 6.88 -0.99 15.92
N LEU A 149 5.92 -0.85 16.83
CA LEU A 149 6.11 -1.17 18.25
C LEU A 149 6.29 -2.66 18.47
N ILE A 150 5.45 -3.50 17.90
CA ILE A 150 5.59 -4.96 18.06
C ILE A 150 6.97 -5.41 17.57
N THR A 151 7.41 -4.93 16.40
CA THR A 151 8.74 -5.26 15.87
C THR A 151 9.85 -4.74 16.79
N HIS A 152 9.66 -3.58 17.42
CA HIS A 152 10.63 -3.03 18.39
C HIS A 152 10.69 -3.88 19.66
N PHE A 153 9.57 -4.32 20.21
CA PHE A 153 9.51 -5.18 21.39
C PHE A 153 10.25 -6.50 21.16
N GLU A 154 10.18 -7.05 19.94
CA GLU A 154 10.85 -8.29 19.57
C GLU A 154 12.36 -8.13 19.28
N SER A 155 12.76 -7.02 18.63
CA SER A 155 14.11 -6.87 18.07
C SER A 155 14.89 -5.65 18.53
N SER A 156 14.28 -4.74 19.31
CA SER A 156 14.85 -3.44 19.76
C SER A 156 15.42 -2.59 18.62
N SER A 157 14.83 -2.68 17.41
CA SER A 157 15.37 -2.08 16.19
C SER A 157 14.67 -0.78 15.80
N TYR A 158 15.29 0.36 16.05
CA TYR A 158 14.86 1.66 15.52
C TYR A 158 15.09 1.80 14.02
N LEU A 159 16.10 1.12 13.48
CA LEU A 159 16.42 1.17 12.06
C LEU A 159 15.26 0.67 11.19
N TYR A 160 14.53 -0.33 11.67
CA TYR A 160 13.34 -0.86 11.00
C TYR A 160 12.30 0.25 10.74
N SER A 161 12.02 1.09 11.72
CA SER A 161 11.06 2.18 11.62
C SER A 161 11.44 3.18 10.52
N ILE A 162 12.73 3.55 10.49
CA ILE A 162 13.26 4.48 9.49
C ILE A 162 13.17 3.86 8.09
N MET A 163 13.60 2.61 7.95
CA MET A 163 13.55 1.90 6.67
C MET A 163 12.10 1.74 6.16
N ARG A 164 11.15 1.55 7.06
CA ARG A 164 9.72 1.50 6.73
C ARG A 164 9.24 2.79 6.07
N ALA A 165 9.63 3.95 6.62
CA ALA A 165 9.30 5.24 6.02
C ALA A 165 9.90 5.37 4.62
N PHE A 166 11.17 5.02 4.45
CA PHE A 166 11.84 5.08 3.14
C PHE A 166 11.17 4.17 2.12
N GLN A 167 10.86 2.95 2.46
CA GLN A 167 10.17 2.01 1.57
C GLN A 167 8.79 2.55 1.16
N THR A 168 8.04 3.12 2.10
CA THR A 168 6.74 3.72 1.80
C THR A 168 6.88 4.89 0.83
N MET A 169 7.83 5.80 1.06
CA MET A 169 8.08 6.94 0.17
C MET A 169 8.45 6.50 -1.25
N ILE A 170 9.35 5.50 -1.38
CA ILE A 170 9.75 4.97 -2.68
C ILE A 170 8.57 4.34 -3.40
N GLY A 171 7.74 3.54 -2.71
CA GLY A 171 6.56 2.92 -3.30
C GLY A 171 5.54 3.97 -3.80
N VAL A 172 5.22 4.97 -2.98
CA VAL A 172 4.34 6.08 -3.36
C VAL A 172 4.92 6.89 -4.52
N PHE A 173 6.23 7.17 -4.48
CA PHE A 173 6.92 7.89 -5.56
C PHE A 173 6.88 7.11 -6.87
N SER A 174 7.09 5.79 -6.85
CA SER A 174 7.02 4.93 -8.03
C SER A 174 5.62 4.95 -8.65
N ALA A 175 4.57 4.85 -7.83
CA ALA A 175 3.18 4.96 -8.29
C ALA A 175 2.86 6.34 -8.88
N TRP A 176 3.32 7.41 -8.21
CA TRP A 176 3.16 8.78 -8.70
C TRP A 176 3.88 8.99 -10.04
N LEU A 177 5.13 8.55 -10.15
CA LEU A 177 5.92 8.69 -11.36
C LEU A 177 5.21 8.05 -12.57
N ILE A 178 4.67 6.86 -12.39
CA ILE A 178 3.96 6.15 -13.46
C ILE A 178 2.64 6.83 -13.77
N ASN A 179 1.81 7.10 -12.78
CA ASN A 179 0.45 7.54 -13.01
C ASN A 179 0.34 9.04 -13.36
N VAL A 180 1.36 9.83 -13.05
CA VAL A 180 1.37 11.29 -13.34
C VAL A 180 2.28 11.63 -14.51
N LYS A 181 3.45 10.97 -14.63
CA LYS A 181 4.47 11.35 -15.61
C LYS A 181 4.53 10.41 -16.80
N ILE A 182 4.60 9.08 -16.57
CA ILE A 182 4.83 8.10 -17.65
C ILE A 182 3.52 7.76 -18.37
N LEU A 183 2.49 7.38 -17.61
CA LEU A 183 1.20 6.92 -18.11
C LEU A 183 0.05 7.69 -17.45
N PRO A 184 -0.10 9.02 -17.71
CA PRO A 184 -1.15 9.82 -17.10
C PRO A 184 -2.54 9.30 -17.46
N HIS A 185 -3.47 9.41 -16.50
CA HIS A 185 -4.88 9.10 -16.72
C HIS A 185 -5.76 10.24 -16.18
N PRO A 186 -6.70 10.80 -16.96
CA PRO A 186 -7.09 10.39 -18.31
C PRO A 186 -5.98 10.60 -19.34
N PRO A 187 -5.89 9.72 -20.35
CA PRO A 187 -4.85 9.79 -21.37
C PRO A 187 -5.01 11.05 -22.21
N LYS A 188 -3.94 11.80 -22.38
CA LYS A 188 -3.93 12.98 -23.24
C LYS A 188 -3.52 12.57 -24.66
N PRO A 189 -4.11 13.19 -25.71
CA PRO A 189 -3.72 12.91 -27.08
C PRO A 189 -2.20 13.08 -27.29
N GLY A 190 -1.57 12.12 -27.96
CA GLY A 190 -0.12 12.15 -28.21
C GLY A 190 0.76 11.59 -27.08
N THR A 191 0.20 11.26 -25.90
CA THR A 191 0.95 10.61 -24.81
C THR A 191 1.09 9.11 -25.02
N LEU A 192 2.08 8.50 -24.34
CA LEU A 192 2.29 7.07 -24.38
C LEU A 192 1.06 6.29 -23.87
N SER A 193 0.36 6.81 -22.87
CA SER A 193 -0.87 6.24 -22.34
C SER A 193 -1.98 6.17 -23.41
N TRP A 194 -2.13 7.23 -24.21
CA TRP A 194 -3.10 7.28 -25.31
C TRP A 194 -2.79 6.24 -26.39
N ARG A 195 -1.53 6.16 -26.83
CA ARG A 195 -1.09 5.16 -27.84
C ARG A 195 -1.30 3.73 -27.34
N LEU A 196 -1.04 3.50 -26.06
CA LEU A 196 -1.15 2.19 -25.45
C LEU A 196 -2.62 1.77 -25.29
N GLU A 197 -3.53 2.67 -24.96
CA GLU A 197 -4.97 2.40 -24.93
C GLU A 197 -5.53 2.16 -26.34
N GLU A 198 -5.10 2.91 -27.33
CA GLU A 198 -5.49 2.69 -28.72
C GLU A 198 -5.04 1.30 -29.22
N TRP A 199 -3.79 0.93 -28.93
CA TRP A 199 -3.24 -0.38 -29.27
C TRP A 199 -4.01 -1.52 -28.57
N LEU A 200 -4.26 -1.39 -27.27
CA LEU A 200 -5.04 -2.37 -26.49
C LEU A 200 -6.48 -2.48 -26.98
N GLY A 201 -7.08 -1.36 -27.36
CA GLY A 201 -8.44 -1.30 -27.92
C GLY A 201 -8.55 -1.99 -29.28
N LYS A 202 -7.56 -1.84 -30.17
CA LYS A 202 -7.49 -2.55 -31.45
C LYS A 202 -7.41 -4.06 -31.25
N HIS A 203 -6.47 -4.54 -30.44
CA HIS A 203 -6.28 -5.99 -30.20
C HIS A 203 -7.48 -6.64 -29.48
N SER A 204 -8.21 -5.87 -28.68
CA SER A 204 -9.44 -6.35 -28.05
C SER A 204 -10.59 -6.57 -29.06
N LYS A 205 -10.68 -5.74 -30.11
CA LYS A 205 -11.68 -5.86 -31.17
C LYS A 205 -11.36 -7.03 -32.13
N ASP A 206 -10.10 -7.18 -32.50
CA ASP A 206 -9.65 -8.26 -33.39
C ASP A 206 -9.86 -9.63 -32.74
N SER A 207 -9.62 -9.76 -31.45
CA SER A 207 -9.91 -10.98 -30.66
C SER A 207 -11.42 -11.29 -30.53
N SER A 208 -12.29 -10.29 -30.65
CA SER A 208 -13.74 -10.51 -30.62
C SER A 208 -14.32 -10.88 -32.00
N ASN A 209 -13.73 -10.39 -33.08
CA ASN A 209 -14.18 -10.65 -34.45
C ASN A 209 -13.60 -11.95 -35.06
N GLY A 210 -12.55 -12.50 -34.47
CA GLY A 210 -11.95 -13.79 -34.92
C GLY A 210 -12.65 -15.05 -34.37
N LYS A 211 -13.82 -14.92 -33.74
CA LYS A 211 -14.67 -16.03 -33.30
C LYS A 211 -15.97 -16.04 -34.08
N VAL A 212 -15.90 -16.29 -35.37
CA VAL A 212 -17.01 -16.74 -36.21
C VAL A 212 -16.62 -18.11 -36.76
#